data_4e27871a37e605d7232e372b59a987a2
#
_entry.id   4e27871a37e605d7232e372b59a987a2
#
_cell.length_a   1.000
_cell.length_b   1.000
_cell.length_c   1.000
_cell.angle_alpha   90.00
_cell.angle_beta   90.00
_cell.angle_gamma   90.00
#
_symmetry.space_group_name_H-M   'P 1'
#
loop_
_entity.id
_entity.type
_entity.pdbx_description
1 polymer ?
#
loop_
_entity_poly.entity_id
_entity_poly.type
_entity_poly.pdbx_seq_one_letter_code
_entity_poly.pdbx_strand_id
1 'polypeptide(L)'
;KDGSVFLGEITNREGIPNPGHPDHLQKQRILLRIGNRDLYGFDFKWVGEDEIAKREQPKDAYFVERREYGALIGVPVAVKEGDLTLAADSAAARQALPGLIEKAEADRHAVETIEKHEIGDINYRIEKARLEARRLDLVARNEPGRDLSRERAALETTTAEQQALFQAKTVELSTLMEKAGTSFVSFRTAEGGSKELRSLDIYRAYPANELGWFGRLGVYSGRLWEFVSGNPRESNTEGGIFPAIFGTVMMVILMSIVVVPLGVLAALYLREYAKQGALVRTVRIAVNNLAGVPSIVFGVFGLGFFVYFVGGGIDRLFFPEALPTPTFGTGGILWASLTLALLTVPVVIVASEEALAAVPRSMREASLAMGATKFQTILRVVLPAAAPGILTGLILAMARGAGEVAPLMLTGVVKLAPELPLDGFFPFAHLDRKFMHLGFHIYDVGFQSPNVEAAKPMVYTTTIFLLIIVVLLNLTAIIVRNKLREKYKTGAF
;
A
#
# COMPACT_ATOMS: atom_id res chain seq x y z
N LYS A 1 34.73 25.38 11.09
CA LYS A 1 36.07 26.00 11.31
C LYS A 1 36.88 26.05 10.02
N ASP A 2 36.46 25.32 8.98
CA ASP A 2 36.99 25.33 7.61
C ASP A 2 36.41 26.48 6.74
N GLY A 3 35.45 27.26 7.29
CA GLY A 3 34.79 28.36 6.59
C GLY A 3 33.58 27.91 5.75
N SER A 4 33.26 26.62 5.71
CA SER A 4 32.07 26.13 4.99
C SER A 4 30.77 26.56 5.69
N VAL A 5 29.75 26.92 4.89
CA VAL A 5 28.43 27.34 5.37
C VAL A 5 27.41 26.31 4.88
N PHE A 6 26.64 25.73 5.81
CA PHE A 6 25.58 24.80 5.49
C PHE A 6 24.22 25.35 5.96
N LEU A 7 23.22 25.25 5.11
CA LEU A 7 21.82 25.50 5.45
C LEU A 7 21.10 24.17 5.50
N GLY A 8 20.51 23.86 6.66
CA GLY A 8 19.88 22.55 6.83
C GLY A 8 19.02 22.43 8.09
N GLU A 9 18.25 21.38 8.16
CA GLU A 9 17.45 20.99 9.31
C GLU A 9 18.26 20.03 10.20
N ILE A 10 18.30 20.28 11.51
CA ILE A 10 18.90 19.34 12.47
C ILE A 10 17.90 18.20 12.70
N THR A 11 18.22 17.02 12.20
CA THR A 11 17.32 15.83 12.28
C THR A 11 17.67 14.90 13.44
N ASN A 12 18.95 14.86 13.85
CA ASN A 12 19.39 14.00 14.95
C ASN A 12 20.56 14.62 15.70
N ARG A 13 20.75 14.19 16.96
CA ARG A 13 21.91 14.49 17.80
C ARG A 13 22.39 13.20 18.44
N GLU A 14 23.68 12.96 18.38
CA GLU A 14 24.28 11.72 18.89
C GLU A 14 25.58 12.05 19.65
N GLY A 15 25.77 11.35 20.77
CA GLY A 15 27.04 11.38 21.50
C GLY A 15 27.99 10.29 20.99
N ILE A 16 29.19 10.66 20.62
CA ILE A 16 30.24 9.70 20.24
C ILE A 16 31.15 9.47 21.45
N PRO A 17 31.40 8.20 21.85
CA PRO A 17 32.40 7.89 22.88
C PRO A 17 33.76 8.48 22.50
N ASN A 18 34.41 9.18 23.44
CA ASN A 18 35.75 9.73 23.25
C ASN A 18 36.79 8.88 23.98
N PRO A 19 37.42 7.90 23.31
CA PRO A 19 38.31 6.92 23.96
C PRO A 19 39.58 7.53 24.56
N GLY A 20 39.91 8.79 24.28
CA GLY A 20 41.10 9.48 24.80
C GLY A 20 40.85 10.29 26.07
N HIS A 21 39.61 10.33 26.63
CA HIS A 21 39.29 11.11 27.82
C HIS A 21 38.94 10.19 29.02
N PRO A 22 39.53 10.40 30.22
CA PRO A 22 39.30 9.54 31.39
C PRO A 22 37.85 9.55 31.86
N ASP A 23 37.04 10.56 31.56
CA ASP A 23 35.66 10.68 32.00
C ASP A 23 34.63 10.21 30.98
N HIS A 24 35.04 9.51 29.91
CA HIS A 24 34.16 9.07 28.81
C HIS A 24 33.23 10.18 28.27
N LEU A 25 33.69 11.44 28.31
CA LEU A 25 32.94 12.57 27.77
C LEU A 25 32.61 12.32 26.29
N GLN A 26 31.32 12.17 26.02
CA GLN A 26 30.83 11.99 24.66
C GLN A 26 30.97 13.28 23.87
N LYS A 27 31.71 13.25 22.77
CA LYS A 27 31.61 14.32 21.78
C LYS A 27 30.22 14.30 21.18
N GLN A 28 29.61 15.47 21.06
CA GLN A 28 28.29 15.60 20.44
C GLN A 28 28.47 15.86 18.94
N ARG A 29 27.69 15.16 18.11
CA ARG A 29 27.54 15.45 16.68
C ARG A 29 26.08 15.62 16.32
N ILE A 30 25.82 16.45 15.33
CA ILE A 30 24.48 16.67 14.79
C ILE A 30 24.40 16.13 13.36
N LEU A 31 23.25 15.56 13.02
CA LEU A 31 22.90 15.20 11.67
C LEU A 31 22.10 16.33 11.05
N LEU A 32 22.66 16.95 10.03
CA LEU A 32 22.03 18.00 9.23
C LEU A 32 21.40 17.38 7.97
N ARG A 33 20.11 17.58 7.77
CA ARG A 33 19.47 17.41 6.47
C ARG A 33 19.72 18.65 5.66
N ILE A 34 20.69 18.61 4.74
CA ILE A 34 21.05 19.71 3.88
C ILE A 34 20.11 19.80 2.69
N GLY A 35 19.55 18.65 2.28
CA GLY A 35 18.80 18.54 1.04
C GLY A 35 19.67 18.78 -0.19
N ASN A 36 19.05 19.19 -1.29
CA ASN A 36 19.77 19.56 -2.51
C ASN A 36 20.67 18.42 -3.04
N ARG A 37 20.20 17.16 -2.95
CA ARG A 37 20.96 15.97 -3.37
C ARG A 37 21.46 16.04 -4.82
N ASP A 38 20.70 16.68 -5.68
CA ASP A 38 21.04 16.91 -7.09
C ASP A 38 22.18 17.91 -7.28
N LEU A 39 22.54 18.70 -6.26
CA LEU A 39 23.70 19.59 -6.27
C LEU A 39 24.91 19.00 -5.53
N TYR A 40 24.65 18.34 -4.38
CA TYR A 40 25.71 17.89 -3.48
C TYR A 40 25.99 16.40 -3.54
N GLY A 41 25.10 15.59 -4.17
CA GLY A 41 25.21 14.15 -4.20
C GLY A 41 24.74 13.43 -2.92
N PHE A 42 24.42 14.18 -1.85
CA PHE A 42 23.96 13.65 -0.57
C PHE A 42 22.94 14.59 0.08
N ASP A 43 22.02 14.02 0.89
CA ASP A 43 20.97 14.75 1.60
C ASP A 43 21.37 15.09 3.05
N PHE A 44 22.23 14.27 3.67
CA PHE A 44 22.54 14.35 5.09
C PHE A 44 24.04 14.42 5.33
N LYS A 45 24.43 15.22 6.33
CA LYS A 45 25.82 15.38 6.76
C LYS A 45 25.92 15.39 8.28
N TRP A 46 26.81 14.57 8.82
CA TRP A 46 27.20 14.64 10.21
C TRP A 46 28.23 15.75 10.43
N VAL A 47 28.00 16.58 11.45
CA VAL A 47 28.88 17.67 11.83
C VAL A 47 29.12 17.61 13.34
N GLY A 48 30.39 17.67 13.76
CA GLY A 48 30.75 17.75 15.17
C GLY A 48 30.30 19.10 15.77
N GLU A 49 29.70 19.09 16.96
CA GLU A 49 29.30 20.35 17.61
C GLU A 49 30.47 21.26 17.94
N ASP A 50 31.63 20.68 18.21
CA ASP A 50 32.91 21.38 18.43
C ASP A 50 33.51 22.00 17.15
N GLU A 51 33.06 21.59 15.97
CA GLU A 51 33.47 22.14 14.67
C GLU A 51 32.65 23.37 14.26
N ILE A 52 31.49 23.59 14.87
CA ILE A 52 30.58 24.68 14.55
C ILE A 52 31.08 25.99 15.14
N ALA A 53 31.35 26.99 14.30
CA ALA A 53 31.77 28.32 14.72
C ALA A 53 30.56 29.20 15.09
N LYS A 54 29.49 29.16 14.30
CA LYS A 54 28.29 30.02 14.49
C LYS A 54 27.04 29.27 14.03
N ARG A 55 25.91 29.48 14.72
CA ARG A 55 24.58 29.00 14.33
C ARG A 55 23.66 30.19 14.13
N GLU A 56 22.97 30.21 13.01
CA GLU A 56 21.96 31.21 12.68
C GLU A 56 20.65 30.51 12.27
N GLN A 57 19.53 31.19 12.43
CA GLN A 57 18.20 30.75 11.99
C GLN A 57 17.64 31.79 11.01
N PRO A 58 18.03 31.71 9.72
CA PRO A 58 17.58 32.69 8.73
C PRO A 58 16.08 32.57 8.53
N LYS A 59 15.36 33.69 8.62
CA LYS A 59 13.89 33.74 8.48
C LYS A 59 13.44 33.57 7.03
N ASP A 60 14.32 33.94 6.09
CA ASP A 60 14.10 33.86 4.64
C ASP A 60 14.38 32.50 4.03
N ALA A 61 14.86 31.52 4.82
CA ALA A 61 15.09 30.16 4.38
C ALA A 61 13.78 29.37 4.27
N TYR A 62 13.59 28.77 3.12
CA TYR A 62 12.45 27.90 2.81
C TYR A 62 12.86 26.45 2.82
N PHE A 63 11.98 25.62 3.35
CA PHE A 63 12.01 24.17 3.16
C PHE A 63 11.04 23.85 2.02
N VAL A 64 11.57 23.25 0.95
CA VAL A 64 10.84 22.95 -0.28
C VAL A 64 10.79 21.44 -0.45
N GLU A 65 9.59 20.87 -0.37
CA GLU A 65 9.32 19.46 -0.70
C GLU A 65 9.17 19.33 -2.21
N ARG A 66 9.97 18.47 -2.82
CA ARG A 66 9.95 18.23 -4.26
C ARG A 66 9.34 16.86 -4.55
N ARG A 67 8.94 16.64 -5.80
CA ARG A 67 8.45 15.34 -6.27
C ARG A 67 9.58 14.32 -6.40
N GLU A 68 10.74 14.78 -6.80
CA GLU A 68 11.96 14.00 -7.02
C GLU A 68 13.17 14.70 -6.39
N TYR A 69 14.23 13.94 -6.17
CA TYR A 69 15.51 14.41 -5.58
C TYR A 69 15.43 14.88 -4.12
N GLY A 70 14.35 14.54 -3.39
CA GLY A 70 14.20 14.89 -1.98
C GLY A 70 13.97 16.39 -1.74
N ALA A 71 14.19 16.85 -0.50
CA ALA A 71 13.98 18.25 -0.14
C ALA A 71 15.03 19.18 -0.72
N LEU A 72 14.61 20.42 -1.03
CA LEU A 72 15.52 21.56 -1.28
C LEU A 72 15.41 22.54 -0.11
N ILE A 73 16.55 23.02 0.39
CA ILE A 73 16.61 24.07 1.40
C ILE A 73 17.37 25.25 0.82
N GLY A 74 16.72 26.42 0.74
CA GLY A 74 17.28 27.60 0.11
C GLY A 74 16.41 28.83 0.29
N VAL A 75 16.91 29.97 -0.21
CA VAL A 75 16.19 31.25 -0.19
C VAL A 75 15.66 31.53 -1.59
N PRO A 76 14.32 31.71 -1.77
CA PRO A 76 13.76 32.06 -3.08
C PRO A 76 14.27 33.47 -3.50
N VAL A 77 14.79 33.59 -4.72
CA VAL A 77 15.38 34.82 -5.22
C VAL A 77 14.74 35.36 -6.49
N ALA A 78 14.13 34.50 -7.29
CA ALA A 78 13.42 34.93 -8.49
C ALA A 78 12.28 33.95 -8.85
N VAL A 79 11.24 34.48 -9.51
CA VAL A 79 10.15 33.72 -10.11
C VAL A 79 10.01 34.13 -11.57
N LYS A 80 9.98 33.16 -12.47
CA LYS A 80 9.84 33.35 -13.91
C LYS A 80 8.64 32.56 -14.44
N GLU A 81 7.98 33.11 -15.45
CA GLU A 81 6.94 32.40 -16.23
C GLU A 81 7.28 32.59 -17.72
N GLY A 82 7.79 31.54 -18.36
CA GLY A 82 8.42 31.62 -19.66
C GLY A 82 9.61 32.60 -19.64
N ASP A 83 9.61 33.56 -20.55
CA ASP A 83 10.64 34.60 -20.62
C ASP A 83 10.39 35.79 -19.68
N LEU A 84 9.23 35.85 -19.02
CA LEU A 84 8.84 36.93 -18.15
C LEU A 84 9.30 36.68 -16.71
N THR A 85 10.09 37.61 -16.16
CA THR A 85 10.48 37.61 -14.74
C THR A 85 9.36 38.28 -13.93
N LEU A 86 8.57 37.47 -13.18
CA LEU A 86 7.50 37.96 -12.31
C LEU A 86 8.02 38.58 -11.02
N ALA A 87 9.14 38.08 -10.51
CA ALA A 87 9.80 38.58 -9.33
C ALA A 87 11.33 38.48 -9.52
N ALA A 88 12.05 39.56 -9.29
CA ALA A 88 13.51 39.65 -9.50
C ALA A 88 14.30 39.77 -8.18
N ASP A 89 13.61 39.81 -7.04
CA ASP A 89 14.22 39.89 -5.72
C ASP A 89 13.56 38.90 -4.73
N SER A 90 14.24 38.65 -3.63
CA SER A 90 13.80 37.65 -2.63
C SER A 90 12.44 38.00 -1.97
N ALA A 91 12.14 39.29 -1.78
CA ALA A 91 10.89 39.70 -1.13
C ALA A 91 9.69 39.47 -2.06
N ALA A 92 9.81 39.91 -3.32
CA ALA A 92 8.78 39.66 -4.34
C ALA A 92 8.62 38.16 -4.66
N ALA A 93 9.73 37.38 -4.71
CA ALA A 93 9.70 35.95 -4.93
C ALA A 93 8.94 35.21 -3.79
N ARG A 94 9.16 35.59 -2.53
CA ARG A 94 8.44 35.07 -1.36
C ARG A 94 6.96 35.36 -1.41
N GLN A 95 6.56 36.54 -1.88
CA GLN A 95 5.17 36.94 -2.01
C GLN A 95 4.45 36.19 -3.15
N ALA A 96 5.14 35.94 -4.26
CA ALA A 96 4.59 35.24 -5.43
C ALA A 96 4.51 33.71 -5.26
N LEU A 97 5.39 33.13 -4.43
CA LEU A 97 5.56 31.69 -4.30
C LEU A 97 4.29 30.91 -3.90
N PRO A 98 3.45 31.36 -2.93
CA PRO A 98 2.22 30.64 -2.58
C PRO A 98 1.24 30.51 -3.74
N GLY A 99 0.98 31.60 -4.46
CA GLY A 99 0.08 31.60 -5.63
C GLY A 99 0.61 30.73 -6.77
N LEU A 100 1.93 30.70 -6.96
CA LEU A 100 2.56 29.85 -7.95
C LEU A 100 2.41 28.35 -7.60
N ILE A 101 2.53 27.99 -6.32
CA ILE A 101 2.35 26.62 -5.85
C ILE A 101 0.90 26.17 -6.03
N GLU A 102 -0.08 27.04 -5.68
CA GLU A 102 -1.51 26.78 -5.87
C GLU A 102 -1.85 26.54 -7.34
N LYS A 103 -1.33 27.42 -8.25
CA LYS A 103 -1.48 27.23 -9.70
C LYS A 103 -0.87 25.90 -10.15
N ALA A 104 0.36 25.59 -9.71
CA ALA A 104 1.03 24.35 -10.05
C ALA A 104 0.28 23.11 -9.51
N GLU A 105 -0.39 23.21 -8.38
CA GLU A 105 -1.25 22.13 -7.83
C GLU A 105 -2.49 21.93 -8.71
N ALA A 106 -3.15 23.00 -9.14
CA ALA A 106 -4.28 22.93 -10.06
C ALA A 106 -3.89 22.32 -11.41
N ASP A 107 -2.76 22.76 -11.98
CA ASP A 107 -2.21 22.22 -13.23
C ASP A 107 -1.88 20.72 -13.10
N ARG A 108 -1.28 20.31 -11.98
CA ARG A 108 -1.01 18.88 -11.70
C ARG A 108 -2.28 18.06 -11.62
N HIS A 109 -3.30 18.56 -10.93
CA HIS A 109 -4.58 17.86 -10.83
C HIS A 109 -5.23 17.67 -12.21
N ALA A 110 -5.14 18.67 -13.07
CA ALA A 110 -5.61 18.57 -14.45
C ALA A 110 -4.81 17.52 -15.25
N VAL A 111 -3.49 17.53 -15.14
CA VAL A 111 -2.60 16.52 -15.75
C VAL A 111 -2.95 15.10 -15.25
N GLU A 112 -3.08 14.91 -13.95
CA GLU A 112 -3.44 13.61 -13.36
C GLU A 112 -4.83 13.12 -13.80
N THR A 113 -5.78 14.03 -13.96
CA THR A 113 -7.14 13.70 -14.44
C THR A 113 -7.09 13.16 -15.86
N ILE A 114 -6.39 13.85 -16.76
CA ILE A 114 -6.24 13.40 -18.15
C ILE A 114 -5.47 12.07 -18.19
N GLU A 115 -4.34 11.99 -17.51
CA GLU A 115 -3.44 10.82 -17.54
C GLU A 115 -4.09 9.58 -16.95
N LYS A 116 -4.62 9.68 -15.72
CA LYS A 116 -5.10 8.50 -14.96
C LYS A 116 -6.53 8.13 -15.32
N HIS A 117 -7.43 9.12 -15.52
CA HIS A 117 -8.83 8.83 -15.79
C HIS A 117 -9.13 8.76 -17.28
N GLU A 118 -8.86 9.83 -18.04
CA GLU A 118 -9.27 9.84 -19.44
C GLU A 118 -8.44 8.92 -20.32
N ILE A 119 -7.10 9.01 -20.26
CA ILE A 119 -6.20 8.12 -21.00
C ILE A 119 -6.28 6.68 -20.45
N GLY A 120 -6.46 6.54 -19.14
CA GLY A 120 -6.69 5.23 -18.50
C GLY A 120 -7.92 4.53 -19.06
N ASP A 121 -9.06 5.23 -19.16
CA ASP A 121 -10.32 4.74 -19.75
C ASP A 121 -10.14 4.30 -21.20
N ILE A 122 -9.45 5.12 -21.98
CA ILE A 122 -9.19 4.83 -23.40
C ILE A 122 -8.31 3.59 -23.53
N ASN A 123 -7.24 3.50 -22.75
CA ASN A 123 -6.35 2.33 -22.73
C ASN A 123 -7.09 1.04 -22.33
N TYR A 124 -7.96 1.11 -21.34
CA TYR A 124 -8.80 -0.04 -20.96
C TYR A 124 -9.68 -0.50 -22.14
N ARG A 125 -10.29 0.43 -22.88
CA ARG A 125 -11.14 0.11 -24.06
C ARG A 125 -10.31 -0.46 -25.21
N ILE A 126 -9.12 0.07 -25.46
CA ILE A 126 -8.19 -0.44 -26.48
C ILE A 126 -7.77 -1.87 -26.11
N GLU A 127 -7.40 -2.11 -24.86
CA GLU A 127 -6.99 -3.44 -24.41
C GLU A 127 -8.14 -4.45 -24.51
N LYS A 128 -9.35 -4.06 -24.12
CA LYS A 128 -10.55 -4.88 -24.28
C LYS A 128 -10.82 -5.23 -25.76
N ALA A 129 -10.67 -4.25 -26.65
CA ALA A 129 -10.80 -4.47 -28.09
C ALA A 129 -9.72 -5.43 -28.62
N ARG A 130 -8.48 -5.29 -28.14
CA ARG A 130 -7.36 -6.19 -28.50
C ARG A 130 -7.63 -7.64 -28.07
N LEU A 131 -8.13 -7.84 -26.86
CA LEU A 131 -8.49 -9.16 -26.34
C LEU A 131 -9.65 -9.77 -27.13
N GLU A 132 -10.67 -8.98 -27.47
CA GLU A 132 -11.80 -9.45 -28.29
C GLU A 132 -11.36 -9.82 -29.70
N ALA A 133 -10.46 -9.04 -30.35
CA ALA A 133 -9.87 -9.40 -31.65
C ALA A 133 -9.20 -10.77 -31.58
N ARG A 134 -8.41 -11.01 -30.53
CA ARG A 134 -7.70 -12.27 -30.35
C ARG A 134 -8.66 -13.43 -30.05
N ARG A 135 -9.75 -13.16 -29.33
CA ARG A 135 -10.82 -14.13 -29.11
C ARG A 135 -11.49 -14.54 -30.43
N LEU A 136 -11.79 -13.56 -31.31
CA LEU A 136 -12.33 -13.83 -32.63
C LEU A 136 -11.36 -14.67 -33.47
N ASP A 137 -10.06 -14.44 -33.37
CA ASP A 137 -9.04 -15.27 -34.07
C ASP A 137 -9.01 -16.70 -33.56
N LEU A 138 -9.17 -16.92 -32.26
CA LEU A 138 -9.28 -18.25 -31.66
C LEU A 138 -10.57 -18.95 -32.12
N VAL A 139 -11.70 -18.26 -32.17
CA VAL A 139 -12.96 -18.77 -32.70
C VAL A 139 -12.82 -19.17 -34.18
N ALA A 140 -12.21 -18.30 -34.99
CA ALA A 140 -11.97 -18.60 -36.42
C ALA A 140 -11.11 -19.87 -36.66
N ARG A 141 -10.16 -20.14 -35.75
CA ARG A 141 -9.34 -21.37 -35.80
C ARG A 141 -10.14 -22.62 -35.40
N ASN A 142 -11.01 -22.49 -34.41
CA ASN A 142 -11.79 -23.61 -33.89
C ASN A 142 -13.06 -23.90 -34.72
N GLU A 143 -13.63 -22.88 -35.38
CA GLU A 143 -14.84 -22.93 -36.20
C GLU A 143 -14.57 -22.35 -37.63
N PRO A 144 -13.86 -23.04 -38.53
CA PRO A 144 -13.40 -22.47 -39.81
C PRO A 144 -14.52 -22.03 -40.76
N GLY A 145 -15.79 -22.38 -40.48
CA GLY A 145 -16.93 -22.04 -41.34
C GLY A 145 -17.77 -20.84 -40.82
N ARG A 146 -17.39 -20.24 -39.71
CA ARG A 146 -18.12 -19.12 -39.12
C ARG A 146 -17.68 -17.80 -39.75
N ASP A 147 -18.63 -17.05 -40.31
CA ASP A 147 -18.39 -15.72 -40.83
C ASP A 147 -18.30 -14.72 -39.65
N LEU A 148 -17.10 -14.19 -39.45
CA LEU A 148 -16.77 -13.20 -38.37
C LEU A 148 -16.42 -11.83 -38.99
N SER A 149 -16.71 -11.61 -40.25
CA SER A 149 -16.33 -10.37 -40.97
C SER A 149 -17.01 -9.13 -40.39
N ARG A 150 -18.27 -9.25 -39.96
CA ARG A 150 -19.02 -8.17 -39.37
C ARG A 150 -18.49 -7.78 -37.98
N GLU A 151 -18.20 -8.77 -37.14
CA GLU A 151 -17.65 -8.55 -35.79
C GLU A 151 -16.26 -7.91 -35.88
N ARG A 152 -15.41 -8.40 -36.81
CA ARG A 152 -14.07 -7.83 -37.04
C ARG A 152 -14.15 -6.38 -37.54
N ALA A 153 -15.00 -6.07 -38.50
CA ALA A 153 -15.15 -4.71 -39.01
C ALA A 153 -15.64 -3.73 -37.95
N ALA A 154 -16.61 -4.15 -37.10
CA ALA A 154 -17.06 -3.32 -35.98
C ALA A 154 -15.94 -3.07 -34.96
N LEU A 155 -15.12 -4.09 -34.69
CA LEU A 155 -14.02 -3.99 -33.75
C LEU A 155 -12.88 -3.10 -34.26
N GLU A 156 -12.55 -3.20 -35.57
CA GLU A 156 -11.58 -2.32 -36.23
C GLU A 156 -12.02 -0.85 -36.17
N THR A 157 -13.30 -0.58 -36.42
CA THR A 157 -13.86 0.78 -36.29
C THR A 157 -13.73 1.32 -34.87
N THR A 158 -14.15 0.53 -33.87
CA THR A 158 -14.02 0.89 -32.46
C THR A 158 -12.57 1.13 -32.06
N THR A 159 -11.66 0.27 -32.51
CA THR A 159 -10.22 0.39 -32.21
C THR A 159 -9.64 1.67 -32.82
N ALA A 160 -9.98 1.98 -34.08
CA ALA A 160 -9.53 3.19 -34.73
C ALA A 160 -10.07 4.47 -34.04
N GLU A 161 -11.33 4.48 -33.61
CA GLU A 161 -11.92 5.58 -32.84
C GLU A 161 -11.20 5.79 -31.50
N GLN A 162 -10.93 4.70 -30.75
CA GLN A 162 -10.23 4.80 -29.47
C GLN A 162 -8.78 5.25 -29.65
N GLN A 163 -8.09 4.80 -30.70
CA GLN A 163 -6.73 5.24 -31.02
C GLN A 163 -6.68 6.74 -31.39
N ALA A 164 -7.67 7.23 -32.13
CA ALA A 164 -7.76 8.65 -32.46
C ALA A 164 -8.00 9.50 -31.18
N LEU A 165 -8.88 9.04 -30.28
CA LEU A 165 -9.11 9.66 -28.98
C LEU A 165 -7.83 9.66 -28.12
N PHE A 166 -7.11 8.55 -28.07
CA PHE A 166 -5.82 8.44 -27.37
C PHE A 166 -4.81 9.48 -27.86
N GLN A 167 -4.67 9.60 -29.18
CA GLN A 167 -3.76 10.60 -29.76
C GLN A 167 -4.18 12.02 -29.43
N ALA A 168 -5.49 12.35 -29.54
CA ALA A 168 -6.02 13.66 -29.20
C ALA A 168 -5.75 14.02 -27.72
N LYS A 169 -5.99 13.06 -26.79
CA LYS A 169 -5.74 13.27 -25.35
C LYS A 169 -4.26 13.34 -25.02
N THR A 170 -3.40 12.61 -25.74
CA THR A 170 -1.95 12.72 -25.58
C THR A 170 -1.42 14.08 -26.01
N VAL A 171 -1.95 14.65 -27.11
CA VAL A 171 -1.61 16.01 -27.55
C VAL A 171 -2.11 17.05 -26.52
N GLU A 172 -3.34 16.91 -26.01
CA GLU A 172 -3.87 17.79 -24.97
C GLU A 172 -3.01 17.75 -23.71
N LEU A 173 -2.63 16.55 -23.25
CA LEU A 173 -1.74 16.33 -22.11
C LEU A 173 -0.38 17.00 -22.32
N SER A 174 0.24 16.78 -23.49
CA SER A 174 1.56 17.38 -23.80
C SER A 174 1.51 18.90 -23.83
N THR A 175 0.45 19.49 -24.40
CA THR A 175 0.24 20.93 -24.42
C THR A 175 0.05 21.50 -23.02
N LEU A 176 -0.72 20.80 -22.16
CA LEU A 176 -0.91 21.20 -20.78
C LEU A 176 0.39 21.12 -19.97
N MET A 177 1.16 20.03 -20.15
CA MET A 177 2.47 19.86 -19.49
C MET A 177 3.48 20.88 -19.95
N GLU A 178 3.51 21.24 -21.23
CA GLU A 178 4.38 22.28 -21.76
C GLU A 178 4.03 23.63 -21.14
N LYS A 179 2.74 24.01 -21.16
CA LYS A 179 2.26 25.25 -20.56
C LYS A 179 2.54 25.34 -19.07
N ALA A 180 2.25 24.26 -18.32
CA ALA A 180 2.48 24.20 -16.89
C ALA A 180 3.99 24.18 -16.55
N GLY A 181 4.84 23.63 -17.44
CA GLY A 181 6.27 23.55 -17.30
C GLY A 181 7.02 24.86 -17.52
N THR A 182 6.36 25.96 -17.91
CA THR A 182 7.01 27.27 -18.18
C THR A 182 7.33 28.09 -16.93
N SER A 183 6.79 27.72 -15.77
CA SER A 183 6.98 28.47 -14.53
C SER A 183 8.14 27.90 -13.69
N PHE A 184 9.08 28.77 -13.31
CA PHE A 184 10.28 28.40 -12.58
C PHE A 184 10.47 29.29 -11.35
N VAL A 185 11.06 28.70 -10.31
CA VAL A 185 11.50 29.41 -9.10
C VAL A 185 12.98 29.17 -8.91
N SER A 186 13.75 30.24 -8.77
CA SER A 186 15.17 30.17 -8.47
C SER A 186 15.42 30.29 -6.98
N PHE A 187 16.12 29.33 -6.41
CA PHE A 187 16.52 29.31 -5.00
C PHE A 187 18.04 29.48 -4.89
N ARG A 188 18.46 30.32 -3.96
CA ARG A 188 19.89 30.48 -3.61
C ARG A 188 20.22 29.53 -2.46
N THR A 189 21.27 28.74 -2.63
CA THR A 189 21.80 27.84 -1.60
C THR A 189 22.70 28.55 -0.61
N ALA A 190 23.09 27.89 0.49
CA ALA A 190 24.01 28.47 1.50
C ALA A 190 25.39 28.83 0.95
N GLU A 191 25.87 28.08 -0.04
CA GLU A 191 27.19 28.32 -0.69
C GLU A 191 27.16 29.42 -1.76
N GLY A 192 25.98 30.06 -1.94
CA GLY A 192 25.79 31.12 -2.93
C GLY A 192 25.41 30.62 -4.33
N GLY A 193 25.34 29.31 -4.55
CA GLY A 193 24.85 28.73 -5.78
C GLY A 193 23.35 29.02 -5.99
N SER A 194 22.89 28.97 -7.24
CA SER A 194 21.48 29.12 -7.60
C SER A 194 20.96 27.83 -8.21
N LYS A 195 19.79 27.42 -7.78
CA LYS A 195 19.05 26.26 -8.34
C LYS A 195 17.70 26.73 -8.84
N GLU A 196 17.42 26.46 -10.10
CA GLU A 196 16.13 26.71 -10.73
C GLU A 196 15.27 25.44 -10.65
N LEU A 197 14.03 25.57 -10.15
CA LEU A 197 13.05 24.49 -10.07
C LEU A 197 11.80 24.86 -10.87
N ARG A 198 11.26 23.92 -11.62
CA ARG A 198 9.92 24.08 -12.21
C ARG A 198 8.90 24.10 -11.08
N SER A 199 7.88 24.96 -11.20
CA SER A 199 6.79 25.03 -10.22
C SER A 199 6.07 23.69 -10.05
N LEU A 200 5.93 22.90 -11.12
CA LEU A 200 5.36 21.56 -11.12
C LEU A 200 6.11 20.55 -10.24
N ASP A 201 7.43 20.73 -10.08
CA ASP A 201 8.26 19.84 -9.27
C ASP A 201 8.19 20.19 -7.78
N ILE A 202 7.64 21.37 -7.42
CA ILE A 202 7.45 21.82 -6.05
C ILE A 202 6.13 21.24 -5.53
N TYR A 203 6.19 20.39 -4.50
CA TYR A 203 5.02 19.87 -3.84
C TYR A 203 4.50 20.81 -2.75
N ARG A 204 5.41 21.32 -1.92
CA ARG A 204 5.13 22.26 -0.83
C ARG A 204 6.39 23.10 -0.55
N ALA A 205 6.19 24.37 -0.22
CA ALA A 205 7.28 25.22 0.26
C ALA A 205 6.78 26.11 1.41
N TYR A 206 7.59 26.24 2.45
CA TYR A 206 7.27 27.08 3.61
C TYR A 206 8.51 27.62 4.31
N PRO A 207 8.43 28.83 4.91
CA PRO A 207 9.51 29.43 5.67
C PRO A 207 9.58 28.82 7.07
N ALA A 208 10.34 27.73 7.25
CA ALA A 208 10.33 26.90 8.45
C ALA A 208 10.59 27.69 9.75
N ASN A 209 11.44 28.75 9.69
CA ASN A 209 11.83 29.57 10.83
C ASN A 209 10.83 30.71 11.13
N GLU A 210 9.95 31.07 10.20
CA GLU A 210 8.89 32.10 10.43
C GLU A 210 7.58 31.50 10.93
N LEU A 211 7.37 30.18 10.79
CA LEU A 211 6.13 29.55 11.21
C LEU A 211 5.91 29.66 12.72
N GLY A 212 4.83 30.33 13.10
CA GLY A 212 4.31 30.27 14.46
C GLY A 212 3.71 28.90 14.80
N TRP A 213 3.26 28.74 16.05
CA TRP A 213 2.70 27.46 16.55
C TRP A 213 1.58 26.90 15.67
N PHE A 214 0.60 27.72 15.29
CA PHE A 214 -0.51 27.29 14.43
C PHE A 214 -0.05 26.94 13.01
N GLY A 215 0.91 27.68 12.45
CA GLY A 215 1.50 27.37 11.16
C GLY A 215 2.23 26.01 11.16
N ARG A 216 3.00 25.74 12.20
CA ARG A 216 3.66 24.43 12.39
C ARG A 216 2.66 23.30 12.55
N LEU A 217 1.59 23.50 13.33
CA LEU A 217 0.52 22.50 13.47
C LEU A 217 -0.20 22.25 12.14
N GLY A 218 -0.42 23.30 11.35
CA GLY A 218 -1.02 23.19 10.01
C GLY A 218 -0.16 22.35 9.05
N VAL A 219 1.15 22.63 9.00
CA VAL A 219 2.09 21.83 8.19
C VAL A 219 2.14 20.38 8.66
N TYR A 220 2.20 20.16 9.97
CA TYR A 220 2.25 18.82 10.54
C TYR A 220 0.97 18.00 10.25
N SER A 221 -0.20 18.60 10.46
CA SER A 221 -1.48 17.93 10.18
C SER A 221 -1.67 17.67 8.69
N GLY A 222 -1.26 18.60 7.83
CA GLY A 222 -1.25 18.40 6.38
C GLY A 222 -0.34 17.26 5.94
N ARG A 223 0.85 17.14 6.51
CA ARG A 223 1.76 16.01 6.26
C ARG A 223 1.18 14.68 6.76
N LEU A 224 0.56 14.67 7.94
CA LEU A 224 -0.08 13.47 8.46
C LEU A 224 -1.24 13.01 7.58
N TRP A 225 -2.06 13.96 7.11
CA TRP A 225 -3.14 13.66 6.18
C TRP A 225 -2.62 13.10 4.86
N GLU A 226 -1.62 13.76 4.27
CA GLU A 226 -0.95 13.28 3.06
C GLU A 226 -0.36 11.87 3.24
N PHE A 227 0.28 11.61 4.39
CA PHE A 227 0.85 10.32 4.70
C PHE A 227 -0.19 9.20 4.67
N VAL A 228 -1.40 9.45 5.19
CA VAL A 228 -2.47 8.44 5.24
C VAL A 228 -3.24 8.33 3.92
N SER A 229 -3.46 9.46 3.21
CA SER A 229 -4.34 9.53 2.04
C SER A 229 -3.61 9.63 0.70
N GLY A 230 -2.32 9.97 0.71
CA GLY A 230 -1.54 10.19 -0.50
C GLY A 230 -0.87 8.94 -1.06
N ASN A 231 -0.35 9.11 -2.26
CA ASN A 231 0.46 8.10 -2.94
C ASN A 231 1.94 8.22 -2.54
N PRO A 232 2.71 7.13 -2.59
CA PRO A 232 4.16 7.16 -2.36
C PRO A 232 4.89 8.00 -3.41
N ARG A 233 5.97 8.66 -2.97
CA ARG A 233 6.90 9.42 -3.81
C ARG A 233 8.34 9.01 -3.52
N GLU A 234 9.28 9.51 -4.32
CA GLU A 234 10.73 9.34 -4.13
C GLU A 234 11.12 7.91 -3.70
N SER A 235 10.76 6.93 -4.54
CA SER A 235 11.03 5.51 -4.26
C SER A 235 10.52 5.02 -2.89
N ASN A 236 9.35 5.50 -2.45
CA ASN A 236 8.69 5.19 -1.18
C ASN A 236 9.33 5.84 0.07
N THR A 237 10.32 6.71 -0.06
CA THR A 237 10.91 7.41 1.09
C THR A 237 10.13 8.65 1.51
N GLU A 238 9.28 9.18 0.62
CA GLU A 238 8.42 10.35 0.85
C GLU A 238 7.00 10.09 0.35
N GLY A 239 6.07 10.99 0.69
CA GLY A 239 4.67 10.90 0.30
C GLY A 239 3.82 10.05 1.23
N GLY A 240 2.74 9.49 0.70
CA GLY A 240 1.76 8.73 1.46
C GLY A 240 1.93 7.22 1.34
N ILE A 241 1.15 6.51 2.15
CA ILE A 241 1.13 5.04 2.20
C ILE A 241 -0.28 4.46 1.93
N PHE A 242 -1.19 5.28 1.36
CA PHE A 242 -2.58 4.88 1.14
C PHE A 242 -2.73 3.56 0.38
N PRO A 243 -2.03 3.33 -0.76
CA PRO A 243 -2.15 2.07 -1.49
C PRO A 243 -1.72 0.85 -0.65
N ALA A 244 -0.73 1.02 0.23
CA ALA A 244 -0.28 -0.05 1.12
C ALA A 244 -1.28 -0.30 2.26
N ILE A 245 -1.93 0.74 2.81
CA ILE A 245 -3.03 0.63 3.77
C ILE A 245 -4.18 -0.15 3.13
N PHE A 246 -4.61 0.31 1.96
CA PHE A 246 -5.72 -0.29 1.22
C PHE A 246 -5.47 -1.76 0.91
N GLY A 247 -4.30 -2.08 0.35
CA GLY A 247 -3.95 -3.46 0.00
C GLY A 247 -3.85 -4.38 1.22
N THR A 248 -3.30 -3.90 2.34
CA THR A 248 -3.25 -4.68 3.59
C THR A 248 -4.65 -5.01 4.11
N VAL A 249 -5.53 -4.01 4.20
CA VAL A 249 -6.90 -4.19 4.70
C VAL A 249 -7.71 -5.11 3.79
N MET A 250 -7.67 -4.87 2.48
CA MET A 250 -8.38 -5.70 1.50
C MET A 250 -7.91 -7.16 1.54
N MET A 251 -6.59 -7.38 1.57
CA MET A 251 -6.01 -8.72 1.66
C MET A 251 -6.47 -9.46 2.93
N VAL A 252 -6.46 -8.79 4.10
CA VAL A 252 -6.90 -9.40 5.37
C VAL A 252 -8.39 -9.74 5.33
N ILE A 253 -9.22 -8.90 4.72
CA ILE A 253 -10.65 -9.17 4.53
C ILE A 253 -10.85 -10.38 3.62
N LEU A 254 -10.19 -10.43 2.46
CA LEU A 254 -10.28 -11.56 1.52
C LEU A 254 -9.81 -12.86 2.16
N MET A 255 -8.66 -12.83 2.87
CA MET A 255 -8.17 -13.95 3.65
C MET A 255 -9.23 -14.44 4.65
N SER A 256 -9.88 -13.51 5.37
CA SER A 256 -10.88 -13.81 6.40
C SER A 256 -12.11 -14.48 5.83
N ILE A 257 -12.58 -14.03 4.67
CA ILE A 257 -13.74 -14.62 3.95
C ILE A 257 -13.47 -16.09 3.60
N VAL A 258 -12.22 -16.45 3.32
CA VAL A 258 -11.83 -17.82 2.95
C VAL A 258 -11.52 -18.66 4.18
N VAL A 259 -10.74 -18.15 5.12
CA VAL A 259 -10.21 -18.94 6.25
C VAL A 259 -11.30 -19.36 7.22
N VAL A 260 -12.31 -18.49 7.47
CA VAL A 260 -13.37 -18.81 8.44
C VAL A 260 -14.25 -19.98 7.99
N PRO A 261 -14.84 -19.98 6.79
CA PRO A 261 -15.62 -21.14 6.34
C PRO A 261 -14.80 -22.43 6.33
N LEU A 262 -13.59 -22.40 5.80
CA LEU A 262 -12.72 -23.59 5.72
C LEU A 262 -12.36 -24.12 7.12
N GLY A 263 -11.92 -23.22 8.01
CA GLY A 263 -11.56 -23.61 9.39
C GLY A 263 -12.75 -24.13 10.19
N VAL A 264 -13.92 -23.48 10.08
CA VAL A 264 -15.13 -23.90 10.77
C VAL A 264 -15.66 -25.24 10.24
N LEU A 265 -15.68 -25.44 8.91
CA LEU A 265 -16.10 -26.70 8.32
C LEU A 265 -15.17 -27.86 8.74
N ALA A 266 -13.86 -27.64 8.73
CA ALA A 266 -12.90 -28.63 9.20
C ALA A 266 -13.10 -28.96 10.69
N ALA A 267 -13.24 -27.95 11.55
CA ALA A 267 -13.49 -28.12 12.97
C ALA A 267 -14.81 -28.85 13.25
N LEU A 268 -15.88 -28.48 12.54
CA LEU A 268 -17.19 -29.16 12.62
C LEU A 268 -17.05 -30.64 12.23
N TYR A 269 -16.39 -30.93 11.12
CA TYR A 269 -16.18 -32.31 10.71
C TYR A 269 -15.41 -33.10 11.76
N LEU A 270 -14.28 -32.59 12.23
CA LEU A 270 -13.41 -33.26 13.22
C LEU A 270 -14.12 -33.46 14.58
N ARG A 271 -14.98 -32.52 14.98
CA ARG A 271 -15.63 -32.54 16.29
C ARG A 271 -16.96 -33.28 16.31
N GLU A 272 -17.82 -33.03 15.30
CA GLU A 272 -19.21 -33.48 15.33
C GLU A 272 -19.49 -34.73 14.46
N TYR A 273 -18.72 -34.94 13.39
CA TYR A 273 -18.98 -36.01 12.43
C TYR A 273 -17.96 -37.14 12.45
N ALA A 274 -16.68 -36.82 12.63
CA ALA A 274 -15.61 -37.79 12.55
C ALA A 274 -15.63 -38.74 13.77
N LYS A 275 -15.50 -40.07 13.52
CA LYS A 275 -15.30 -41.04 14.59
C LYS A 275 -13.94 -40.82 15.25
N GLN A 276 -13.97 -40.59 16.56
CA GLN A 276 -12.74 -40.36 17.32
C GLN A 276 -11.86 -41.62 17.30
N GLY A 277 -10.64 -41.50 16.80
CA GLY A 277 -9.70 -42.61 16.63
C GLY A 277 -8.33 -42.15 16.18
N ALA A 278 -7.49 -43.10 15.77
CA ALA A 278 -6.10 -42.82 15.35
C ALA A 278 -6.05 -41.82 14.18
N LEU A 279 -6.92 -41.94 13.18
CA LEU A 279 -6.96 -41.05 12.02
C LEU A 279 -7.23 -39.60 12.42
N VAL A 280 -8.27 -39.34 13.23
CA VAL A 280 -8.58 -37.98 13.69
C VAL A 280 -7.47 -37.37 14.53
N ARG A 281 -6.83 -38.21 15.36
CA ARG A 281 -5.66 -37.81 16.16
C ARG A 281 -4.50 -37.40 15.24
N THR A 282 -4.21 -38.19 14.21
CA THR A 282 -3.16 -37.88 13.23
C THR A 282 -3.45 -36.59 12.49
N VAL A 283 -4.69 -36.34 12.05
CA VAL A 283 -5.10 -35.09 11.38
C VAL A 283 -4.91 -33.89 12.32
N ARG A 284 -5.32 -33.98 13.60
CA ARG A 284 -5.09 -32.90 14.57
C ARG A 284 -3.61 -32.62 14.80
N ILE A 285 -2.77 -33.67 14.91
CA ILE A 285 -1.33 -33.50 15.02
C ILE A 285 -0.78 -32.80 13.76
N ALA A 286 -1.21 -33.21 12.57
CA ALA A 286 -0.80 -32.59 11.32
C ALA A 286 -1.21 -31.10 11.24
N VAL A 287 -2.44 -30.75 11.60
CA VAL A 287 -2.93 -29.37 11.67
C VAL A 287 -2.10 -28.53 12.64
N ASN A 288 -1.82 -29.05 13.84
CA ASN A 288 -1.00 -28.35 14.83
C ASN A 288 0.44 -28.14 14.34
N ASN A 289 1.03 -29.16 13.70
CA ASN A 289 2.37 -29.06 13.14
C ASN A 289 2.46 -28.07 11.97
N LEU A 290 1.40 -27.96 11.17
CA LEU A 290 1.31 -27.01 10.06
C LEU A 290 1.44 -25.55 10.55
N ALA A 291 0.96 -25.24 11.76
CA ALA A 291 1.13 -23.93 12.38
C ALA A 291 2.60 -23.56 12.69
N GLY A 292 3.48 -24.56 12.81
CA GLY A 292 4.92 -24.40 13.04
C GLY A 292 5.78 -24.30 11.78
N VAL A 293 5.19 -24.46 10.59
CA VAL A 293 5.93 -24.37 9.32
C VAL A 293 6.34 -22.91 9.06
N PRO A 294 7.59 -22.62 8.63
CA PRO A 294 8.02 -21.28 8.27
C PRO A 294 7.12 -20.67 7.19
N SER A 295 6.72 -19.40 7.37
CA SER A 295 5.75 -18.74 6.49
C SER A 295 6.19 -18.66 5.03
N ILE A 296 7.50 -18.57 4.77
CA ILE A 296 8.04 -18.55 3.40
C ILE A 296 7.70 -19.84 2.61
N VAL A 297 7.60 -20.99 3.29
CA VAL A 297 7.24 -22.26 2.65
C VAL A 297 5.82 -22.21 2.09
N PHE A 298 4.90 -21.56 2.81
CA PHE A 298 3.54 -21.30 2.29
C PHE A 298 3.60 -20.38 1.07
N GLY A 299 4.52 -19.42 1.03
CA GLY A 299 4.73 -18.56 -0.14
C GLY A 299 5.19 -19.34 -1.38
N VAL A 300 6.14 -20.25 -1.22
CA VAL A 300 6.61 -21.13 -2.31
C VAL A 300 5.48 -22.06 -2.77
N PHE A 301 4.73 -22.64 -1.83
CA PHE A 301 3.55 -23.44 -2.16
C PHE A 301 2.50 -22.61 -2.89
N GLY A 302 2.19 -21.40 -2.39
CA GLY A 302 1.23 -20.48 -3.00
C GLY A 302 1.62 -20.10 -4.43
N LEU A 303 2.89 -19.84 -4.68
CA LEU A 303 3.41 -19.57 -6.01
C LEU A 303 3.25 -20.78 -6.94
N GLY A 304 3.70 -21.96 -6.52
CA GLY A 304 3.64 -23.16 -7.34
C GLY A 304 2.24 -23.66 -7.59
N PHE A 305 1.44 -23.76 -6.53
CA PHE A 305 0.10 -24.32 -6.58
C PHE A 305 -0.96 -23.30 -7.00
N PHE A 306 -1.09 -22.17 -6.28
CA PHE A 306 -2.15 -21.21 -6.60
C PHE A 306 -1.86 -20.44 -7.89
N VAL A 307 -0.66 -19.86 -8.01
CA VAL A 307 -0.36 -19.00 -9.17
C VAL A 307 -0.16 -19.86 -10.43
N TYR A 308 0.81 -20.78 -10.43
CA TYR A 308 1.16 -21.47 -11.67
C TYR A 308 0.20 -22.59 -12.04
N PHE A 309 -0.20 -23.44 -11.08
CA PHE A 309 -1.07 -24.56 -11.41
C PHE A 309 -2.53 -24.12 -11.53
N VAL A 310 -3.12 -23.51 -10.51
CA VAL A 310 -4.54 -23.09 -10.53
C VAL A 310 -4.74 -21.88 -11.44
N GLY A 311 -3.96 -20.81 -11.28
CA GLY A 311 -4.06 -19.58 -12.06
C GLY A 311 -3.75 -19.82 -13.54
N GLY A 312 -2.67 -20.55 -13.86
CA GLY A 312 -2.37 -20.93 -15.22
C GLY A 312 -3.42 -21.87 -15.83
N GLY A 313 -4.13 -22.68 -15.01
CA GLY A 313 -5.29 -23.47 -15.44
C GLY A 313 -6.47 -22.59 -15.78
N ILE A 314 -6.78 -21.60 -14.92
CA ILE A 314 -7.87 -20.62 -15.16
C ILE A 314 -7.61 -19.85 -16.45
N ASP A 315 -6.38 -19.38 -16.69
CA ASP A 315 -6.04 -18.62 -17.89
C ASP A 315 -6.25 -19.45 -19.16
N ARG A 316 -5.85 -20.72 -19.16
CA ARG A 316 -6.05 -21.59 -20.32
C ARG A 316 -7.52 -21.87 -20.62
N LEU A 317 -8.36 -21.95 -19.58
CA LEU A 317 -9.78 -22.32 -19.71
C LEU A 317 -10.68 -21.10 -19.98
N PHE A 318 -10.42 -19.97 -19.33
CA PHE A 318 -11.33 -18.83 -19.32
C PHE A 318 -10.77 -17.58 -19.99
N PHE A 319 -9.43 -17.47 -20.14
CA PHE A 319 -8.74 -16.30 -20.69
C PHE A 319 -7.68 -16.68 -21.75
N PRO A 320 -7.97 -17.63 -22.68
CA PRO A 320 -7.00 -18.05 -23.68
C PRO A 320 -6.57 -16.91 -24.61
N GLU A 321 -7.41 -15.88 -24.79
CA GLU A 321 -7.13 -14.67 -25.55
C GLU A 321 -6.07 -13.78 -24.92
N ALA A 322 -5.89 -13.84 -23.60
CA ALA A 322 -4.88 -13.05 -22.90
C ALA A 322 -3.46 -13.64 -23.03
N LEU A 323 -3.34 -14.94 -23.31
CA LEU A 323 -2.03 -15.60 -23.42
C LEU A 323 -1.19 -15.05 -24.59
N PRO A 324 0.15 -14.91 -24.48
CA PRO A 324 1.03 -15.44 -23.42
C PRO A 324 1.14 -14.56 -22.17
N THR A 325 0.42 -13.44 -22.08
CA THR A 325 0.40 -12.59 -20.87
C THR A 325 -0.70 -13.11 -19.94
N PRO A 326 -0.36 -13.87 -18.87
CA PRO A 326 -1.36 -14.50 -18.02
C PRO A 326 -2.09 -13.47 -17.18
N THR A 327 -3.39 -13.66 -16.95
CA THR A 327 -4.22 -12.85 -16.04
C THR A 327 -4.11 -13.37 -14.61
N PHE A 328 -4.46 -14.63 -14.39
CA PHE A 328 -4.40 -15.29 -13.08
C PHE A 328 -3.15 -16.15 -12.88
N GLY A 329 -2.43 -16.52 -13.92
CA GLY A 329 -1.13 -17.21 -13.85
C GLY A 329 0.02 -16.33 -13.39
N THR A 330 -0.26 -15.15 -12.87
CA THR A 330 0.68 -14.21 -12.25
C THR A 330 0.28 -13.91 -10.80
N GLY A 331 1.24 -13.44 -9.99
CA GLY A 331 0.94 -13.07 -8.60
C GLY A 331 -0.05 -11.92 -8.51
N GLY A 332 -1.01 -12.00 -7.57
CA GLY A 332 -2.04 -11.00 -7.33
C GLY A 332 -2.62 -11.12 -5.93
N ILE A 333 -3.52 -10.17 -5.58
CA ILE A 333 -4.10 -10.10 -4.23
C ILE A 333 -4.92 -11.36 -3.87
N LEU A 334 -5.54 -12.01 -4.85
CA LEU A 334 -6.26 -13.27 -4.66
C LEU A 334 -5.34 -14.36 -4.13
N TRP A 335 -4.23 -14.59 -4.82
CA TRP A 335 -3.29 -15.65 -4.48
C TRP A 335 -2.57 -15.38 -3.16
N ALA A 336 -2.24 -14.13 -2.91
CA ALA A 336 -1.67 -13.68 -1.64
C ALA A 336 -2.66 -13.95 -0.48
N SER A 337 -3.93 -13.60 -0.66
CA SER A 337 -4.99 -13.83 0.35
C SER A 337 -5.24 -15.32 0.60
N LEU A 338 -5.25 -16.16 -0.45
CA LEU A 338 -5.41 -17.61 -0.33
C LEU A 338 -4.21 -18.26 0.35
N THR A 339 -3.00 -17.80 0.05
CA THR A 339 -1.77 -18.28 0.68
C THR A 339 -1.76 -17.99 2.18
N LEU A 340 -2.16 -16.77 2.57
CA LEU A 340 -2.32 -16.42 3.98
C LEU A 340 -3.48 -17.13 4.65
N ALA A 341 -4.58 -17.37 3.93
CA ALA A 341 -5.66 -18.19 4.45
C ALA A 341 -5.14 -19.58 4.82
N LEU A 342 -4.39 -20.22 3.93
CA LEU A 342 -3.78 -21.54 4.18
C LEU A 342 -2.83 -21.52 5.39
N LEU A 343 -2.01 -20.47 5.54
CA LEU A 343 -1.13 -20.27 6.70
C LEU A 343 -1.93 -20.17 8.02
N THR A 344 -3.09 -19.55 8.00
CA THR A 344 -3.87 -19.21 9.20
C THR A 344 -5.01 -20.20 9.48
N VAL A 345 -5.37 -21.07 8.52
CA VAL A 345 -6.39 -22.13 8.71
C VAL A 345 -6.19 -22.95 9.98
N PRO A 346 -4.95 -23.40 10.33
CA PRO A 346 -4.75 -24.17 11.56
C PRO A 346 -5.21 -23.44 12.83
N VAL A 347 -4.95 -22.14 12.91
CA VAL A 347 -5.37 -21.30 14.05
C VAL A 347 -6.89 -21.25 14.17
N VAL A 348 -7.58 -21.09 13.04
CA VAL A 348 -9.06 -21.04 13.01
C VAL A 348 -9.67 -22.41 13.31
N ILE A 349 -9.07 -23.50 12.81
CA ILE A 349 -9.54 -24.88 13.12
C ILE A 349 -9.48 -25.12 14.63
N VAL A 350 -8.32 -24.88 15.26
CA VAL A 350 -8.13 -25.13 16.70
C VAL A 350 -9.10 -24.28 17.54
N ALA A 351 -9.16 -22.97 17.28
CA ALA A 351 -10.07 -22.09 18.00
C ALA A 351 -11.54 -22.46 17.79
N SER A 352 -11.92 -22.92 16.60
CA SER A 352 -13.28 -23.38 16.30
C SER A 352 -13.59 -24.70 16.99
N GLU A 353 -12.65 -25.65 17.04
CA GLU A 353 -12.84 -26.90 17.80
C GLU A 353 -13.04 -26.64 19.30
N GLU A 354 -12.28 -25.71 19.87
CA GLU A 354 -12.41 -25.28 21.28
C GLU A 354 -13.77 -24.59 21.51
N ALA A 355 -14.18 -23.70 20.62
CA ALA A 355 -15.46 -23.02 20.68
C ALA A 355 -16.64 -24.00 20.61
N LEU A 356 -16.57 -24.97 19.70
CA LEU A 356 -17.58 -26.03 19.57
C LEU A 356 -17.60 -26.96 20.82
N ALA A 357 -16.43 -27.20 21.42
CA ALA A 357 -16.32 -27.98 22.64
C ALA A 357 -16.92 -27.31 23.87
N ALA A 358 -16.87 -25.97 23.91
CA ALA A 358 -17.41 -25.16 25.01
C ALA A 358 -18.95 -25.13 25.04
N VAL A 359 -19.63 -25.50 23.96
CA VAL A 359 -21.12 -25.56 23.95
C VAL A 359 -21.62 -26.69 24.83
N PRO A 360 -22.48 -26.44 25.84
CA PRO A 360 -22.99 -27.46 26.75
C PRO A 360 -23.69 -28.63 26.04
N ARG A 361 -23.48 -29.86 26.53
CA ARG A 361 -24.12 -31.07 25.97
C ARG A 361 -25.65 -31.03 26.11
N SER A 362 -26.15 -30.46 27.21
CA SER A 362 -27.60 -30.30 27.45
C SER A 362 -28.31 -29.52 26.34
N MET A 363 -27.66 -28.51 25.73
CA MET A 363 -28.25 -27.78 24.60
C MET A 363 -28.44 -28.69 23.36
N ARG A 364 -27.47 -29.58 23.10
CA ARG A 364 -27.54 -30.53 21.99
C ARG A 364 -28.61 -31.57 22.23
N GLU A 365 -28.64 -32.14 23.43
CA GLU A 365 -29.61 -33.17 23.83
C GLU A 365 -31.04 -32.62 23.82
N ALA A 366 -31.27 -31.41 24.35
CA ALA A 366 -32.55 -30.74 24.29
C ALA A 366 -33.06 -30.52 22.87
N SER A 367 -32.18 -30.06 21.95
CA SER A 367 -32.53 -29.87 20.54
C SER A 367 -32.93 -31.22 19.85
N LEU A 368 -32.17 -32.28 20.11
CA LEU A 368 -32.45 -33.58 19.58
C LEU A 368 -33.76 -34.20 20.17
N ALA A 369 -33.99 -33.97 21.46
CA ALA A 369 -35.23 -34.41 22.13
C ALA A 369 -36.48 -33.73 21.58
N MET A 370 -36.35 -32.49 21.08
CA MET A 370 -37.44 -31.78 20.36
C MET A 370 -37.60 -32.25 18.90
N GLY A 371 -36.94 -33.30 18.48
CA GLY A 371 -37.05 -33.89 17.15
C GLY A 371 -36.19 -33.24 16.06
N ALA A 372 -35.26 -32.34 16.41
CA ALA A 372 -34.35 -31.79 15.43
C ALA A 372 -33.32 -32.82 14.94
N THR A 373 -33.01 -32.80 13.66
CA THR A 373 -31.90 -33.60 13.12
C THR A 373 -30.56 -33.12 13.63
N LYS A 374 -29.52 -33.95 13.58
CA LYS A 374 -28.17 -33.60 13.95
C LYS A 374 -27.68 -32.35 13.19
N PHE A 375 -27.94 -32.25 11.89
CA PHE A 375 -27.58 -31.10 11.07
C PHE A 375 -28.30 -29.81 11.52
N GLN A 376 -29.61 -29.91 11.80
CA GLN A 376 -30.39 -28.78 12.32
C GLN A 376 -29.88 -28.33 13.69
N THR A 377 -29.56 -29.26 14.59
CA THR A 377 -28.98 -28.97 15.90
C THR A 377 -27.63 -28.22 15.75
N ILE A 378 -26.74 -28.69 14.85
CA ILE A 378 -25.47 -28.06 14.60
C ILE A 378 -25.66 -26.62 14.05
N LEU A 379 -26.48 -26.46 13.01
CA LEU A 379 -26.62 -25.18 12.31
C LEU A 379 -27.38 -24.13 13.13
N ARG A 380 -28.42 -24.54 13.89
CA ARG A 380 -29.32 -23.62 14.59
C ARG A 380 -29.02 -23.44 16.07
N VAL A 381 -28.27 -24.34 16.70
CA VAL A 381 -27.99 -24.32 18.14
C VAL A 381 -26.49 -24.24 18.40
N VAL A 382 -25.73 -25.23 17.90
CA VAL A 382 -24.30 -25.34 18.24
C VAL A 382 -23.47 -24.26 17.61
N LEU A 383 -23.62 -24.04 16.31
CA LEU A 383 -22.80 -23.04 15.57
C LEU A 383 -23.04 -21.61 16.02
N PRO A 384 -24.31 -21.14 16.23
CA PRO A 384 -24.56 -19.82 16.80
C PRO A 384 -24.03 -19.66 18.22
N ALA A 385 -24.12 -20.67 19.05
CA ALA A 385 -23.58 -20.65 20.42
C ALA A 385 -22.03 -20.63 20.43
N ALA A 386 -21.39 -21.29 19.48
CA ALA A 386 -19.93 -21.31 19.31
C ALA A 386 -19.38 -20.04 18.59
N ALA A 387 -20.22 -19.26 17.90
CA ALA A 387 -19.81 -18.14 17.07
C ALA A 387 -18.87 -17.14 17.77
N PRO A 388 -19.07 -16.73 19.03
CA PRO A 388 -18.14 -15.85 19.72
C PRO A 388 -16.72 -16.41 19.86
N GLY A 389 -16.59 -17.73 20.06
CA GLY A 389 -15.28 -18.41 20.11
C GLY A 389 -14.63 -18.53 18.75
N ILE A 390 -15.42 -18.84 17.71
CA ILE A 390 -14.96 -18.87 16.31
C ILE A 390 -14.40 -17.49 15.89
N LEU A 391 -15.12 -16.42 16.24
CA LEU A 391 -14.64 -15.05 15.97
C LEU A 391 -13.34 -14.71 16.71
N THR A 392 -13.08 -15.32 17.87
CA THR A 392 -11.78 -15.19 18.53
C THR A 392 -10.66 -15.79 17.67
N GLY A 393 -10.90 -16.97 17.08
CA GLY A 393 -9.97 -17.57 16.12
C GLY A 393 -9.72 -16.70 14.88
N LEU A 394 -10.78 -16.07 14.36
CA LEU A 394 -10.63 -15.09 13.26
C LEU A 394 -9.76 -13.90 13.67
N ILE A 395 -9.97 -13.30 14.85
CA ILE A 395 -9.17 -12.17 15.34
C ILE A 395 -7.68 -12.55 15.40
N LEU A 396 -7.36 -13.73 15.90
CA LEU A 396 -5.98 -14.23 15.94
C LEU A 396 -5.40 -14.44 14.54
N ALA A 397 -6.21 -14.98 13.61
CA ALA A 397 -5.80 -15.17 12.22
C ALA A 397 -5.54 -13.83 11.50
N MET A 398 -6.41 -12.82 11.72
CA MET A 398 -6.26 -11.48 11.14
C MET A 398 -5.00 -10.79 11.67
N ALA A 399 -4.75 -10.83 12.98
CA ALA A 399 -3.57 -10.24 13.60
C ALA A 399 -2.27 -10.86 13.05
N ARG A 400 -2.25 -12.18 12.86
CA ARG A 400 -1.12 -12.89 12.25
C ARG A 400 -0.96 -12.53 10.77
N GLY A 401 -2.03 -12.64 9.98
CA GLY A 401 -1.98 -12.40 8.54
C GLY A 401 -1.57 -10.98 8.16
N ALA A 402 -2.03 -9.96 8.91
CA ALA A 402 -1.68 -8.57 8.65
C ALA A 402 -0.19 -8.24 8.85
N GLY A 403 0.53 -9.03 9.65
CA GLY A 403 1.98 -8.85 9.89
C GLY A 403 2.91 -9.69 9.02
N GLU A 404 2.36 -10.63 8.25
CA GLU A 404 3.17 -11.54 7.42
C GLU A 404 3.64 -10.84 6.14
N VAL A 405 4.92 -11.05 5.78
CA VAL A 405 5.54 -10.44 4.60
C VAL A 405 6.10 -11.50 3.64
N ALA A 406 6.82 -12.48 4.17
CA ALA A 406 7.59 -13.42 3.36
C ALA A 406 6.76 -14.19 2.30
N PRO A 407 5.57 -14.76 2.60
CA PRO A 407 4.76 -15.43 1.59
C PRO A 407 4.21 -14.45 0.53
N LEU A 408 3.96 -13.20 0.92
CA LEU A 408 3.39 -12.20 0.02
C LEU A 408 4.37 -11.76 -1.06
N MET A 409 5.67 -11.71 -0.75
CA MET A 409 6.74 -11.37 -1.70
C MET A 409 6.75 -12.31 -2.91
N LEU A 410 6.30 -13.55 -2.74
CA LEU A 410 6.25 -14.55 -3.80
C LEU A 410 4.92 -14.59 -4.53
N THR A 411 3.83 -14.14 -3.89
CA THR A 411 2.46 -14.35 -4.38
C THR A 411 1.75 -13.13 -4.91
N GLY A 412 2.37 -11.92 -4.86
CA GLY A 412 1.75 -10.79 -5.55
C GLY A 412 1.96 -9.40 -4.96
N VAL A 413 2.71 -9.26 -3.86
CA VAL A 413 3.04 -7.93 -3.35
C VAL A 413 4.13 -7.27 -4.20
N VAL A 414 4.02 -5.96 -4.39
CA VAL A 414 4.98 -5.15 -5.13
C VAL A 414 5.35 -3.88 -4.39
N LYS A 415 6.49 -3.31 -4.77
CA LYS A 415 7.00 -2.06 -4.21
C LYS A 415 6.08 -0.87 -4.53
N LEU A 416 5.64 -0.78 -5.78
CA LEU A 416 4.71 0.22 -6.27
C LEU A 416 3.67 -0.49 -7.14
N ALA A 417 2.40 -0.38 -6.77
CA ALA A 417 1.30 -0.85 -7.58
C ALA A 417 0.79 0.33 -8.42
N PRO A 418 0.68 0.18 -9.75
CA PRO A 418 0.23 1.27 -10.62
C PRO A 418 -1.24 1.62 -10.36
N GLU A 419 -2.04 0.64 -9.95
CA GLU A 419 -3.47 0.78 -9.73
C GLU A 419 -3.91 0.01 -8.49
N LEU A 420 -5.01 0.45 -7.89
CA LEU A 420 -5.63 -0.27 -6.78
C LEU A 420 -6.38 -1.51 -7.31
N PRO A 421 -6.56 -2.54 -6.46
CA PRO A 421 -7.39 -3.70 -6.80
C PRO A 421 -8.89 -3.41 -6.96
N LEU A 422 -9.35 -2.20 -6.62
CA LEU A 422 -10.72 -1.72 -6.85
C LEU A 422 -10.67 -0.46 -7.71
N ASP A 423 -11.47 -0.44 -8.77
CA ASP A 423 -11.64 0.72 -9.64
C ASP A 423 -13.07 0.82 -10.21
N GLY A 424 -13.30 1.76 -11.15
CA GLY A 424 -14.59 1.97 -11.80
C GLY A 424 -14.89 1.04 -12.98
N PHE A 425 -13.97 0.15 -13.37
CA PHE A 425 -14.12 -0.74 -14.51
C PHE A 425 -14.66 -2.11 -14.09
N PHE A 426 -15.52 -2.70 -14.92
CA PHE A 426 -15.96 -4.06 -14.69
C PHE A 426 -14.77 -5.05 -14.77
N PRO A 427 -14.60 -5.96 -13.80
CA PRO A 427 -15.52 -6.40 -12.74
C PRO A 427 -15.45 -5.60 -11.41
N PHE A 428 -14.94 -4.38 -11.38
CA PHE A 428 -14.78 -3.46 -10.26
C PHE A 428 -13.81 -3.92 -9.18
N ALA A 429 -13.66 -5.22 -8.98
CA ALA A 429 -12.69 -5.85 -8.08
C ALA A 429 -11.75 -6.73 -8.90
N HIS A 430 -10.54 -6.24 -9.10
CA HIS A 430 -9.49 -6.90 -9.89
C HIS A 430 -8.60 -7.74 -8.98
N LEU A 431 -9.02 -8.96 -8.72
CA LEU A 431 -8.35 -9.88 -7.81
C LEU A 431 -7.02 -10.44 -8.35
N ASP A 432 -6.80 -10.28 -9.64
CA ASP A 432 -5.57 -10.60 -10.36
C ASP A 432 -4.46 -9.57 -10.16
N ARG A 433 -4.81 -8.32 -9.79
CA ARG A 433 -3.84 -7.23 -9.67
C ARG A 433 -2.86 -7.45 -8.53
N LYS A 434 -1.63 -7.02 -8.78
CA LYS A 434 -0.60 -6.85 -7.75
C LYS A 434 -0.98 -5.71 -6.82
N PHE A 435 -0.49 -5.74 -5.59
CA PHE A 435 -0.89 -4.77 -4.58
C PHE A 435 0.29 -4.40 -3.68
N MET A 436 0.17 -3.26 -3.01
CA MET A 436 1.10 -2.84 -1.96
C MET A 436 0.63 -3.36 -0.61
N HIS A 437 1.59 -3.64 0.29
CA HIS A 437 1.32 -4.11 1.64
C HIS A 437 2.20 -3.37 2.65
N LEU A 438 1.64 -2.97 3.81
CA LEU A 438 2.36 -2.18 4.81
C LEU A 438 3.61 -2.87 5.35
N GLY A 439 3.53 -4.16 5.66
CA GLY A 439 4.68 -4.93 6.13
C GLY A 439 5.79 -5.02 5.08
N PHE A 440 5.42 -5.21 3.81
CA PHE A 440 6.39 -5.19 2.72
C PHE A 440 6.96 -3.79 2.48
N HIS A 441 6.15 -2.75 2.59
CA HIS A 441 6.61 -1.36 2.49
C HIS A 441 7.65 -1.03 3.57
N ILE A 442 7.43 -1.46 4.83
CA ILE A 442 8.41 -1.33 5.91
C ILE A 442 9.73 -2.03 5.55
N TYR A 443 9.64 -3.26 5.02
CA TYR A 443 10.81 -4.02 4.60
C TYR A 443 11.56 -3.35 3.44
N ASP A 444 10.86 -2.95 2.39
CA ASP A 444 11.44 -2.32 1.20
C ASP A 444 12.14 -1.01 1.57
N VAL A 445 11.45 -0.11 2.26
CA VAL A 445 11.98 1.20 2.65
C VAL A 445 13.11 1.07 3.68
N GLY A 446 12.99 0.12 4.62
CA GLY A 446 13.97 -0.06 5.69
C GLY A 446 15.27 -0.72 5.25
N PHE A 447 15.22 -1.62 4.28
CA PHE A 447 16.37 -2.45 3.90
C PHE A 447 16.84 -2.28 2.46
N GLN A 448 15.99 -1.76 1.56
CA GLN A 448 16.30 -1.62 0.13
C GLN A 448 16.40 -0.16 -0.33
N SER A 449 16.14 0.81 0.56
CA SER A 449 16.28 2.22 0.21
C SER A 449 17.75 2.60 0.03
N PRO A 450 18.09 3.31 -1.05
CA PRO A 450 19.44 3.82 -1.28
C PRO A 450 19.85 4.91 -0.28
N ASN A 451 18.86 5.57 0.37
CA ASN A 451 19.08 6.63 1.35
C ASN A 451 18.46 6.24 2.70
N VAL A 452 19.26 5.55 3.53
CA VAL A 452 18.81 5.00 4.83
C VAL A 452 18.34 6.11 5.78
N GLU A 453 19.01 7.26 5.83
CA GLU A 453 18.65 8.35 6.75
C GLU A 453 17.31 9.00 6.36
N ALA A 454 17.04 9.18 5.06
CA ALA A 454 15.76 9.67 4.58
C ALA A 454 14.63 8.67 4.82
N ALA A 455 14.93 7.37 4.76
CA ALA A 455 13.98 6.28 4.92
C ALA A 455 13.50 6.06 6.36
N LYS A 456 14.35 6.33 7.36
CA LYS A 456 14.05 6.06 8.78
C LYS A 456 12.70 6.61 9.27
N PRO A 457 12.34 7.88 9.06
CA PRO A 457 11.05 8.42 9.49
C PRO A 457 9.88 7.67 8.87
N MET A 458 9.96 7.33 7.59
CA MET A 458 8.94 6.57 6.85
C MET A 458 8.75 5.17 7.47
N VAL A 459 9.84 4.45 7.76
CA VAL A 459 9.81 3.11 8.37
C VAL A 459 9.11 3.14 9.73
N TYR A 460 9.53 4.05 10.63
CA TYR A 460 8.94 4.15 11.97
C TYR A 460 7.46 4.54 11.91
N THR A 461 7.11 5.54 11.10
CA THR A 461 5.73 6.00 10.97
C THR A 461 4.84 4.92 10.36
N THR A 462 5.29 4.25 9.30
CA THR A 462 4.54 3.13 8.69
C THR A 462 4.36 1.98 9.67
N THR A 463 5.37 1.67 10.50
CA THR A 463 5.27 0.64 11.53
C THR A 463 4.21 0.98 12.56
N ILE A 464 4.14 2.24 13.04
CA ILE A 464 3.10 2.70 13.95
C ILE A 464 1.72 2.57 13.30
N PHE A 465 1.58 2.97 12.03
CA PHE A 465 0.31 2.84 11.32
C PHE A 465 -0.10 1.40 11.08
N LEU A 466 0.84 0.50 10.79
CA LEU A 466 0.54 -0.93 10.72
C LEU A 466 -0.04 -1.45 12.05
N LEU A 467 0.58 -1.09 13.17
CA LEU A 467 0.07 -1.46 14.49
C LEU A 467 -1.33 -0.88 14.75
N ILE A 468 -1.56 0.39 14.41
CA ILE A 468 -2.87 1.03 14.54
C ILE A 468 -3.92 0.29 13.70
N ILE A 469 -3.63 -0.04 12.45
CA ILE A 469 -4.56 -0.76 11.56
C ILE A 469 -4.87 -2.15 12.10
N VAL A 470 -3.86 -2.90 12.57
CA VAL A 470 -4.08 -4.22 13.19
C VAL A 470 -4.97 -4.09 14.43
N VAL A 471 -4.73 -3.10 15.27
CA VAL A 471 -5.56 -2.83 16.46
C VAL A 471 -6.98 -2.47 16.06
N LEU A 472 -7.19 -1.61 15.05
CA LEU A 472 -8.52 -1.21 14.58
C LEU A 472 -9.29 -2.39 13.97
N LEU A 473 -8.64 -3.23 13.18
CA LEU A 473 -9.24 -4.45 12.62
C LEU A 473 -9.66 -5.42 13.74
N ASN A 474 -8.78 -5.64 14.71
CA ASN A 474 -9.06 -6.50 15.86
C ASN A 474 -10.19 -5.92 16.73
N LEU A 475 -10.18 -4.61 17.00
CA LEU A 475 -11.23 -3.94 17.78
C LEU A 475 -12.59 -4.06 17.10
N THR A 476 -12.63 -3.87 15.78
CA THR A 476 -13.86 -4.06 14.99
C THR A 476 -14.40 -5.48 15.13
N ALA A 477 -13.55 -6.48 14.98
CA ALA A 477 -13.93 -7.88 15.15
C ALA A 477 -14.37 -8.20 16.60
N ILE A 478 -13.72 -7.62 17.61
CA ILE A 478 -14.10 -7.73 19.02
C ILE A 478 -15.49 -7.12 19.29
N ILE A 479 -15.79 -5.95 18.71
CA ILE A 479 -17.11 -5.32 18.83
C ILE A 479 -18.19 -6.21 18.23
N VAL A 480 -17.95 -6.76 17.03
CA VAL A 480 -18.88 -7.71 16.38
C VAL A 480 -19.07 -8.95 17.26
N ARG A 481 -17.98 -9.54 17.75
CA ARG A 481 -18.00 -10.69 18.64
C ARG A 481 -18.82 -10.41 19.91
N ASN A 482 -18.62 -9.27 20.55
CA ASN A 482 -19.33 -8.93 21.79
C ASN A 482 -20.83 -8.73 21.55
N LYS A 483 -21.22 -8.06 20.47
CA LYS A 483 -22.64 -7.93 20.07
C LYS A 483 -23.30 -9.31 19.81
N LEU A 484 -22.60 -10.21 19.14
CA LEU A 484 -23.09 -11.56 18.93
C LEU A 484 -23.21 -12.34 20.24
N ARG A 485 -22.21 -12.22 21.12
CA ARG A 485 -22.24 -12.86 22.45
C ARG A 485 -23.43 -12.38 23.30
N GLU A 486 -23.75 -11.11 23.30
CA GLU A 486 -24.93 -10.56 24.01
C GLU A 486 -26.22 -11.09 23.45
N LYS A 487 -26.36 -11.14 22.09
CA LYS A 487 -27.55 -11.67 21.42
C LYS A 487 -27.83 -13.14 21.77
N TYR A 488 -26.79 -13.95 21.96
CA TYR A 488 -26.95 -15.38 22.24
C TYR A 488 -26.90 -15.73 23.73
N LYS A 489 -26.47 -14.78 24.62
CA LYS A 489 -26.60 -14.94 26.08
C LYS A 489 -28.03 -14.78 26.57
N THR A 490 -28.84 -13.94 25.95
CA THR A 490 -30.26 -13.71 26.31
C THR A 490 -31.19 -14.84 25.96
N GLY A 491 -30.72 -15.88 25.26
CA GLY A 491 -31.50 -17.09 24.95
C GLY A 491 -31.22 -18.30 25.82
N ALA A 492 -30.43 -18.17 26.88
CA ALA A 492 -30.09 -19.25 27.82
C ALA A 492 -30.73 -18.97 29.19
N PHE A 493 -32.04 -19.06 29.26
CA PHE A 493 -32.82 -19.26 30.49
C PHE A 493 -33.44 -20.61 30.45
#